data_12286d2affe81e8e52a26cde5cd735e2
#
_entry.id   12286d2affe81e8e52a26cde5cd735e2
#
_cell.length_a   1.000
_cell.length_b   1.000
_cell.length_c   1.000
_cell.angle_alpha   90.00
_cell.angle_beta   90.00
_cell.angle_gamma   90.00
#
_symmetry.space_group_name_H-M   'P 1'
#
loop_
_entity.id
_entity.type
_entity.pdbx_description
1 polymer ?
#
loop_
_entity_poly.entity_id
_entity_poly.type
_entity_poly.pdbx_seq_one_letter_code
_entity_poly.pdbx_strand_id
1 'polypeptide(L)'
;MVKRWLSRYLARKQLLAENALTQRYIVIDLELTGLDPKQHEIVSIAWVLVDNQCIKLSQAQHAINKDVQRLEQSPVYHGIAQHDVATGQNLVAILAALSAHFSDAILVFHNATLDWGFLKQAFQTHEITIQPKLILDTFHIEKKRLHQQGYEIGLDDLTLSACRARYELPYYSTHHALTDAMATAELLLAQCHQISRGKELKLAALV
;
A
#
# COMPACT_ATOMS: atom_id res chain seq x y z
N MET A 1 3.27 -31.84 5.38
CA MET A 1 3.26 -30.76 4.37
C MET A 1 1.88 -30.54 3.74
N VAL A 2 1.20 -31.55 3.21
CA VAL A 2 -0.10 -31.45 2.48
C VAL A 2 -1.20 -30.81 3.34
N LYS A 3 -1.38 -31.19 4.60
CA LYS A 3 -2.42 -30.64 5.50
C LYS A 3 -2.27 -29.11 5.71
N ARG A 4 -1.03 -28.62 5.84
CA ARG A 4 -0.76 -27.18 6.06
C ARG A 4 -0.99 -26.36 4.77
N TRP A 5 -0.69 -26.92 3.60
CA TRP A 5 -0.99 -26.30 2.32
C TRP A 5 -2.51 -26.21 2.07
N LEU A 6 -3.24 -27.33 2.29
CA LEU A 6 -4.68 -27.37 2.14
C LEU A 6 -5.40 -26.39 3.08
N SER A 7 -4.96 -26.31 4.35
CA SER A 7 -5.50 -25.34 5.31
C SER A 7 -5.31 -23.89 4.85
N ARG A 8 -4.13 -23.54 4.34
CA ARG A 8 -3.86 -22.19 3.80
C ARG A 8 -4.70 -21.89 2.54
N TYR A 9 -4.85 -22.86 1.66
CA TYR A 9 -5.69 -22.72 0.47
C TYR A 9 -7.15 -22.47 0.84
N LEU A 10 -7.70 -23.26 1.76
CA LEU A 10 -9.09 -23.09 2.22
C LEU A 10 -9.30 -21.75 2.93
N ALA A 11 -8.39 -21.34 3.80
CA ALA A 11 -8.44 -20.04 4.48
C ALA A 11 -8.41 -18.88 3.47
N ARG A 12 -7.54 -18.95 2.44
CA ARG A 12 -7.52 -17.94 1.38
C ARG A 12 -8.82 -17.91 0.58
N LYS A 13 -9.36 -19.07 0.23
CA LYS A 13 -10.65 -19.18 -0.50
C LYS A 13 -11.78 -18.58 0.31
N GLN A 14 -11.81 -18.83 1.62
CA GLN A 14 -12.80 -18.25 2.52
C GLN A 14 -12.65 -16.73 2.60
N LEU A 15 -11.44 -16.21 2.80
CA LEU A 15 -11.16 -14.77 2.82
C LEU A 15 -11.61 -14.10 1.51
N LEU A 16 -11.29 -14.68 0.36
CA LEU A 16 -11.68 -14.12 -0.94
C LEU A 16 -13.21 -14.11 -1.19
N ALA A 17 -13.97 -14.89 -0.45
CA ALA A 17 -15.43 -14.87 -0.50
C ALA A 17 -16.06 -13.80 0.40
N GLU A 18 -15.29 -13.19 1.30
CA GLU A 18 -15.77 -12.14 2.21
C GLU A 18 -16.09 -10.84 1.45
N ASN A 19 -16.99 -10.04 2.04
CA ASN A 19 -17.37 -8.75 1.48
C ASN A 19 -16.24 -7.73 1.66
N ALA A 20 -15.72 -7.20 0.57
CA ALA A 20 -14.66 -6.19 0.56
C ALA A 20 -15.08 -4.87 1.25
N LEU A 21 -16.37 -4.50 1.19
CA LEU A 21 -16.85 -3.23 1.74
C LEU A 21 -16.84 -3.19 3.28
N THR A 22 -16.74 -4.35 3.94
CA THR A 22 -16.71 -4.49 5.40
C THR A 22 -15.34 -4.84 5.95
N GLN A 23 -14.34 -4.98 5.08
CA GLN A 23 -12.98 -5.29 5.52
C GLN A 23 -12.28 -4.08 6.10
N ARG A 24 -11.31 -4.36 6.96
CA ARG A 24 -10.33 -3.38 7.43
C ARG A 24 -9.11 -3.40 6.52
N TYR A 25 -8.68 -2.23 6.08
CA TYR A 25 -7.50 -2.07 5.24
C TYR A 25 -6.46 -1.19 5.94
N ILE A 26 -5.19 -1.48 5.67
CA ILE A 26 -4.08 -0.59 5.94
C ILE A 26 -3.44 -0.22 4.61
N VAL A 27 -3.53 1.04 4.24
CA VAL A 27 -2.99 1.58 2.99
C VAL A 27 -1.63 2.18 3.28
N ILE A 28 -0.61 1.73 2.58
CA ILE A 28 0.79 2.00 2.89
C ILE A 28 1.45 2.62 1.67
N ASP A 29 2.32 3.59 1.91
CA ASP A 29 3.18 4.20 0.89
C ASP A 29 4.56 4.49 1.46
N LEU A 30 5.60 4.45 0.63
CA LEU A 30 6.99 4.61 1.01
C LEU A 30 7.67 5.70 0.20
N GLU A 31 8.56 6.47 0.85
CA GLU A 31 9.60 7.20 0.14
C GLU A 31 10.92 6.41 0.20
N LEU A 32 11.61 6.36 -0.93
CA LEU A 32 12.76 5.48 -1.15
C LEU A 32 13.95 6.25 -1.69
N THR A 33 15.17 5.79 -1.42
CA THR A 33 16.38 6.38 -2.04
C THR A 33 16.56 5.94 -3.50
N GLY A 34 15.81 4.94 -3.98
CA GLY A 34 15.83 4.41 -5.35
C GLY A 34 14.92 3.20 -5.51
N LEU A 35 15.04 2.45 -6.58
CA LEU A 35 14.04 1.44 -6.98
C LEU A 35 14.42 -0.02 -6.71
N ASP A 36 15.66 -0.30 -6.32
CA ASP A 36 16.13 -1.67 -6.04
C ASP A 36 16.22 -1.90 -4.52
N PRO A 37 15.37 -2.76 -3.92
CA PRO A 37 15.38 -3.00 -2.47
C PRO A 37 16.66 -3.65 -1.93
N LYS A 38 17.55 -4.12 -2.80
CA LYS A 38 18.87 -4.66 -2.40
C LYS A 38 19.95 -3.59 -2.31
N GLN A 39 19.75 -2.43 -2.93
CA GLN A 39 20.75 -1.38 -3.05
C GLN A 39 20.30 -0.06 -2.40
N HIS A 40 19.00 0.11 -2.26
CA HIS A 40 18.40 1.35 -1.80
C HIS A 40 17.64 1.14 -0.49
N GLU A 41 17.28 2.25 0.15
CA GLU A 41 16.76 2.27 1.51
C GLU A 41 15.35 2.90 1.57
N ILE A 42 14.61 2.55 2.60
CA ILE A 42 13.34 3.21 2.94
C ILE A 42 13.67 4.51 3.67
N VAL A 43 13.25 5.65 3.11
CA VAL A 43 13.41 6.99 3.71
C VAL A 43 12.27 7.31 4.67
N SER A 44 11.03 7.05 4.27
CA SER A 44 9.88 7.18 5.15
C SER A 44 8.82 6.12 4.85
N ILE A 45 7.99 5.85 5.84
CA ILE A 45 6.83 4.97 5.75
C ILE A 45 5.62 5.74 6.23
N ALA A 46 4.55 5.73 5.45
CA ALA A 46 3.27 6.23 5.91
C ALA A 46 2.17 5.18 5.74
N TRP A 47 1.18 5.24 6.62
CA TRP A 47 -0.02 4.42 6.46
C TRP A 47 -1.27 5.11 6.99
N VAL A 48 -2.39 4.74 6.39
CA VAL A 48 -3.72 5.11 6.85
C VAL A 48 -4.59 3.86 6.98
N LEU A 49 -5.48 3.86 7.96
CA LEU A 49 -6.44 2.78 8.13
C LEU A 49 -7.77 3.15 7.46
N VAL A 50 -8.36 2.15 6.80
CA VAL A 50 -9.73 2.24 6.31
C VAL A 50 -10.55 1.16 7.02
N ASP A 51 -11.61 1.58 7.66
CA ASP A 51 -12.51 0.70 8.39
C ASP A 51 -13.96 1.09 8.13
N ASN A 52 -14.79 0.12 7.74
CA ASN A 52 -16.19 0.35 7.35
C ASN A 52 -16.32 1.47 6.30
N GLN A 53 -15.50 1.43 5.25
CA GLN A 53 -15.44 2.42 4.15
C GLN A 53 -15.11 3.86 4.61
N CYS A 54 -14.55 4.02 5.80
CA CYS A 54 -14.12 5.32 6.33
C CYS A 54 -12.62 5.35 6.55
N ILE A 55 -11.94 6.36 6.01
CA ILE A 55 -10.52 6.63 6.28
C ILE A 55 -10.38 7.19 7.69
N LYS A 56 -9.56 6.56 8.54
CA LYS A 56 -9.34 6.93 9.94
C LYS A 56 -8.17 7.90 10.07
N LEU A 57 -8.39 9.16 9.77
CA LEU A 57 -7.33 10.19 9.78
C LEU A 57 -6.63 10.34 11.14
N SER A 58 -7.36 10.14 12.24
CA SER A 58 -6.75 10.18 13.60
C SER A 58 -5.77 9.04 13.88
N GLN A 59 -5.75 8.01 13.04
CA GLN A 59 -4.85 6.85 13.11
C GLN A 59 -3.84 6.83 11.96
N ALA A 60 -3.80 7.89 11.15
CA ALA A 60 -2.81 8.04 10.10
C ALA A 60 -1.42 8.24 10.73
N GLN A 61 -0.41 7.62 10.16
CA GLN A 61 0.97 7.70 10.63
C GLN A 61 1.90 8.04 9.47
N HIS A 62 2.90 8.83 9.77
CA HIS A 62 4.05 9.08 8.91
C HIS A 62 5.31 9.07 9.76
N ALA A 63 6.27 8.25 9.41
CA ALA A 63 7.51 8.13 10.14
C ALA A 63 8.70 8.17 9.19
N ILE A 64 9.66 9.04 9.48
CA ILE A 64 10.93 9.15 8.77
C ILE A 64 11.93 8.21 9.42
N ASN A 65 12.63 7.44 8.60
CA ASN A 65 13.64 6.49 9.02
C ASN A 65 14.97 7.21 9.30
N LYS A 66 15.40 7.28 10.56
CA LYS A 66 16.68 7.89 10.93
C LYS A 66 17.91 7.05 10.59
N ASP A 67 17.70 5.76 10.26
CA ASP A 67 18.78 4.82 10.01
C ASP A 67 19.27 4.85 8.54
N VAL A 68 18.65 5.69 7.68
CA VAL A 68 19.08 5.91 6.29
C VAL A 68 20.51 6.42 6.25
N GLN A 69 21.35 5.73 5.48
CA GLN A 69 22.78 6.06 5.37
C GLN A 69 23.04 7.14 4.31
N ARG A 70 22.32 7.11 3.20
CA ARG A 70 22.51 8.05 2.09
C ARG A 70 21.19 8.36 1.41
N LEU A 71 20.84 9.64 1.35
CA LEU A 71 19.63 10.08 0.61
C LEU A 71 19.87 10.18 -0.90
N GLU A 72 21.14 10.28 -1.34
CA GLU A 72 21.50 10.48 -2.74
C GLU A 72 20.74 11.65 -3.38
N GLN A 73 20.07 11.43 -4.52
CA GLN A 73 19.25 12.44 -5.19
C GLN A 73 17.77 12.38 -4.81
N SER A 74 17.37 11.45 -3.95
CA SER A 74 15.96 11.24 -3.60
C SER A 74 15.25 12.44 -2.98
N PRO A 75 15.91 13.36 -2.24
CA PRO A 75 15.29 14.59 -1.74
C PRO A 75 14.66 15.47 -2.83
N VAL A 76 15.13 15.38 -4.08
CA VAL A 76 14.55 16.12 -5.21
C VAL A 76 13.10 15.67 -5.49
N TYR A 77 12.77 14.42 -5.16
CA TYR A 77 11.45 13.85 -5.39
C TYR A 77 10.52 14.01 -4.19
N HIS A 78 10.94 13.61 -3.00
CA HIS A 78 10.08 13.56 -1.80
C HIS A 78 10.31 14.71 -0.79
N GLY A 79 11.31 15.56 -1.01
CA GLY A 79 11.58 16.75 -0.20
C GLY A 79 12.15 16.49 1.20
N ILE A 80 12.34 15.22 1.62
CA ILE A 80 12.90 14.87 2.93
C ILE A 80 14.41 15.13 2.90
N ALA A 81 14.88 16.01 3.75
CA ALA A 81 16.29 16.40 3.82
C ALA A 81 17.03 15.67 4.96
N GLN A 82 18.36 15.81 5.00
CA GLN A 82 19.19 15.14 6.00
C GLN A 82 18.83 15.51 7.45
N HIS A 83 18.34 16.75 7.70
CA HIS A 83 17.95 17.17 9.04
C HIS A 83 16.65 16.49 9.50
N ASP A 84 15.74 16.16 8.56
CA ASP A 84 14.51 15.43 8.87
C ASP A 84 14.83 13.99 9.25
N VAL A 85 15.76 13.36 8.51
CA VAL A 85 16.28 12.03 8.83
C VAL A 85 16.90 11.99 10.21
N ALA A 86 17.69 12.99 10.57
CA ALA A 86 18.36 13.05 11.88
C ALA A 86 17.39 13.08 13.08
N THR A 87 16.16 13.59 12.86
CA THR A 87 15.10 13.64 13.88
C THR A 87 14.09 12.52 13.77
N GLY A 88 14.27 11.61 12.81
CA GLY A 88 13.39 10.48 12.54
C GLY A 88 13.38 9.41 13.63
N GLN A 89 12.72 8.31 13.33
CA GLN A 89 12.57 7.16 14.21
C GLN A 89 13.45 5.99 13.72
N ASN A 90 13.79 5.08 14.62
CA ASN A 90 14.47 3.84 14.26
C ASN A 90 13.59 2.96 13.37
N LEU A 91 14.14 2.42 12.27
CA LEU A 91 13.39 1.63 11.30
C LEU A 91 12.70 0.40 11.94
N VAL A 92 13.37 -0.28 12.86
CA VAL A 92 12.79 -1.45 13.55
C VAL A 92 11.54 -1.06 14.34
N ALA A 93 11.54 0.10 14.99
CA ALA A 93 10.38 0.61 15.72
C ALA A 93 9.21 0.93 14.77
N ILE A 94 9.50 1.55 13.62
CA ILE A 94 8.50 1.84 12.59
C ILE A 94 7.90 0.53 12.04
N LEU A 95 8.75 -0.43 11.70
CA LEU A 95 8.32 -1.74 11.19
C LEU A 95 7.46 -2.51 12.21
N ALA A 96 7.83 -2.45 13.49
CA ALA A 96 7.06 -3.07 14.56
C ALA A 96 5.66 -2.44 14.69
N ALA A 97 5.57 -1.10 14.68
CA ALA A 97 4.31 -0.38 14.72
C ALA A 97 3.42 -0.71 13.51
N LEU A 98 3.99 -0.71 12.30
CA LEU A 98 3.28 -1.07 11.07
C LEU A 98 2.77 -2.52 11.11
N SER A 99 3.63 -3.47 11.48
CA SER A 99 3.30 -4.90 11.45
C SER A 99 2.23 -5.31 12.47
N ALA A 100 2.00 -4.51 13.50
CA ALA A 100 0.92 -4.73 14.46
C ALA A 100 -0.47 -4.79 13.81
N HIS A 101 -0.65 -4.17 12.65
CA HIS A 101 -1.91 -4.17 11.88
C HIS A 101 -2.07 -5.36 10.93
N PHE A 102 -1.02 -6.14 10.67
CA PHE A 102 -1.04 -7.18 9.61
C PHE A 102 -1.92 -8.38 9.93
N SER A 103 -2.24 -8.60 11.21
CA SER A 103 -3.11 -9.70 11.64
C SER A 103 -4.60 -9.43 11.40
N ASP A 104 -5.03 -8.17 11.37
CA ASP A 104 -6.43 -7.78 11.32
C ASP A 104 -6.82 -6.95 10.10
N ALA A 105 -5.86 -6.39 9.36
CA ALA A 105 -6.10 -5.60 8.17
C ALA A 105 -5.53 -6.26 6.89
N ILE A 106 -6.12 -5.91 5.76
CA ILE A 106 -5.63 -6.23 4.41
C ILE A 106 -4.68 -5.10 4.00
N LEU A 107 -3.48 -5.46 3.54
CA LEU A 107 -2.51 -4.47 3.07
C LEU A 107 -2.90 -3.96 1.68
N VAL A 108 -2.76 -2.67 1.47
CA VAL A 108 -3.06 -2.01 0.20
C VAL A 108 -1.91 -1.09 -0.19
N PHE A 109 -1.55 -1.14 -1.47
CA PHE A 109 -0.54 -0.29 -2.09
C PHE A 109 -1.05 0.24 -3.44
N HIS A 110 -0.34 1.21 -3.98
CA HIS A 110 -0.41 1.55 -5.39
C HIS A 110 0.94 1.19 -6.03
N ASN A 111 0.97 0.13 -6.85
CA ASN A 111 2.19 -0.55 -7.33
C ASN A 111 2.91 -1.37 -6.23
N ALA A 112 2.19 -2.29 -5.63
CA ALA A 112 2.65 -3.14 -4.51
C ALA A 112 4.00 -3.83 -4.76
N THR A 113 4.39 -4.08 -6.01
CA THR A 113 5.66 -4.74 -6.35
C THR A 113 6.85 -3.98 -5.79
N LEU A 114 6.83 -2.64 -5.85
CA LEU A 114 7.89 -1.79 -5.34
C LEU A 114 7.87 -1.76 -3.80
N ASP A 115 6.83 -1.21 -3.22
CA ASP A 115 6.74 -0.95 -1.78
C ASP A 115 6.82 -2.23 -0.94
N TRP A 116 6.08 -3.26 -1.35
CA TRP A 116 6.12 -4.55 -0.67
C TRP A 116 7.49 -5.22 -0.81
N GLY A 117 8.19 -5.01 -1.93
CA GLY A 117 9.57 -5.47 -2.12
C GLY A 117 10.50 -4.91 -1.06
N PHE A 118 10.47 -3.59 -0.82
CA PHE A 118 11.25 -2.91 0.21
C PHE A 118 10.85 -3.34 1.63
N LEU A 119 9.56 -3.33 1.94
CA LEU A 119 9.08 -3.77 3.26
C LEU A 119 9.49 -5.21 3.56
N LYS A 120 9.30 -6.12 2.59
CA LYS A 120 9.67 -7.53 2.75
C LYS A 120 11.16 -7.69 3.04
N GLN A 121 12.02 -6.96 2.30
CA GLN A 121 13.47 -6.94 2.52
C GLN A 121 13.80 -6.40 3.92
N ALA A 122 13.21 -5.28 4.32
CA ALA A 122 13.43 -4.68 5.63
C ALA A 122 13.00 -5.62 6.78
N PHE A 123 11.82 -6.24 6.69
CA PHE A 123 11.37 -7.23 7.67
C PHE A 123 12.31 -8.44 7.76
N GLN A 124 12.81 -8.93 6.63
CA GLN A 124 13.77 -10.03 6.59
C GLN A 124 15.11 -9.66 7.22
N THR A 125 15.65 -8.48 6.89
CA THR A 125 16.93 -7.98 7.42
C THR A 125 16.90 -7.82 8.93
N HIS A 126 15.75 -7.42 9.49
CA HIS A 126 15.57 -7.24 10.93
C HIS A 126 14.94 -8.46 11.63
N GLU A 127 14.87 -9.62 10.95
CA GLU A 127 14.35 -10.88 11.49
C GLU A 127 12.91 -10.79 12.05
N ILE A 128 12.12 -9.83 11.54
CA ILE A 128 10.72 -9.67 11.93
C ILE A 128 9.84 -10.59 11.08
N THR A 129 9.22 -11.57 11.71
CA THR A 129 8.30 -12.49 11.02
C THR A 129 6.95 -11.82 10.80
N ILE A 130 6.53 -11.74 9.53
CA ILE A 130 5.24 -11.18 9.12
C ILE A 130 4.43 -12.19 8.31
N GLN A 131 3.12 -12.12 8.43
CA GLN A 131 2.20 -12.94 7.66
C GLN A 131 0.93 -12.13 7.32
N PRO A 132 0.98 -11.27 6.28
CA PRO A 132 -0.20 -10.52 5.86
C PRO A 132 -1.29 -11.48 5.35
N LYS A 133 -2.55 -11.17 5.67
CA LYS A 133 -3.72 -11.95 5.23
C LYS A 133 -3.88 -11.91 3.71
N LEU A 134 -3.76 -10.73 3.15
CA LEU A 134 -3.92 -10.43 1.73
C LEU A 134 -3.20 -9.11 1.43
N ILE A 135 -2.69 -8.98 0.23
CA ILE A 135 -2.18 -7.73 -0.33
C ILE A 135 -3.02 -7.40 -1.54
N LEU A 136 -3.56 -6.19 -1.58
CA LEU A 136 -4.25 -5.61 -2.72
C LEU A 136 -3.39 -4.52 -3.35
N ASP A 137 -3.56 -4.31 -4.63
CA ASP A 137 -2.85 -3.32 -5.41
C ASP A 137 -3.83 -2.53 -6.28
N THR A 138 -4.05 -1.26 -5.93
CA THR A 138 -4.96 -0.37 -6.67
C THR A 138 -4.55 -0.18 -8.13
N PHE A 139 -3.23 -0.28 -8.42
CA PHE A 139 -2.71 -0.33 -9.78
C PHE A 139 -3.24 -1.54 -10.55
N HIS A 140 -3.16 -2.74 -9.97
CA HIS A 140 -3.65 -3.96 -10.61
C HIS A 140 -5.17 -3.99 -10.74
N ILE A 141 -5.90 -3.49 -9.75
CA ILE A 141 -7.36 -3.33 -9.84
C ILE A 141 -7.73 -2.47 -11.04
N GLU A 142 -7.07 -1.30 -11.20
CA GLU A 142 -7.34 -0.41 -12.33
C GLU A 142 -6.93 -1.02 -13.66
N LYS A 143 -5.76 -1.64 -13.72
CA LYS A 143 -5.27 -2.35 -14.91
C LYS A 143 -6.28 -3.40 -15.39
N LYS A 144 -6.77 -4.25 -14.48
CA LYS A 144 -7.77 -5.27 -14.77
C LYS A 144 -9.07 -4.66 -15.31
N ARG A 145 -9.55 -3.57 -14.69
CA ARG A 145 -10.75 -2.85 -15.11
C ARG A 145 -10.61 -2.28 -16.52
N LEU A 146 -9.51 -1.62 -16.83
CA LEU A 146 -9.25 -1.05 -18.15
C LEU A 146 -9.15 -2.13 -19.24
N HIS A 147 -8.46 -3.23 -18.97
CA HIS A 147 -8.40 -4.37 -19.88
C HIS A 147 -9.80 -4.98 -20.17
N GLN A 148 -10.65 -5.10 -19.14
CA GLN A 148 -12.03 -5.59 -19.34
C GLN A 148 -12.88 -4.66 -20.19
N GLN A 149 -12.52 -3.37 -20.27
CA GLN A 149 -13.17 -2.38 -21.12
C GLN A 149 -12.57 -2.31 -22.54
N GLY A 150 -11.54 -3.09 -22.83
CA GLY A 150 -10.82 -3.06 -24.12
C GLY A 150 -9.92 -1.84 -24.29
N TYR A 151 -9.54 -1.18 -23.19
CA TYR A 151 -8.66 -0.02 -23.22
C TYR A 151 -7.20 -0.44 -23.41
N GLU A 152 -6.49 0.21 -24.35
CA GLU A 152 -5.04 0.06 -24.52
C GLU A 152 -4.34 0.96 -23.51
N ILE A 153 -3.53 0.34 -22.63
CA ILE A 153 -2.91 1.02 -21.49
C ILE A 153 -1.54 1.56 -21.90
N GLY A 154 -1.39 2.89 -21.87
CA GLY A 154 -0.11 3.59 -22.05
C GLY A 154 0.74 3.60 -20.78
N LEU A 155 1.97 4.12 -20.89
CA LEU A 155 2.97 4.12 -19.82
C LEU A 155 2.49 4.85 -18.55
N ASP A 156 1.82 5.99 -18.70
CA ASP A 156 1.43 6.85 -17.57
C ASP A 156 -0.02 6.63 -17.11
N ASP A 157 -0.77 5.77 -17.78
CA ASP A 157 -2.20 5.56 -17.53
C ASP A 157 -2.50 4.96 -16.16
N LEU A 158 -1.53 4.30 -15.56
CA LEU A 158 -1.68 3.62 -14.27
C LEU A 158 -0.92 4.33 -13.13
N THR A 159 -0.41 5.54 -13.35
CA THR A 159 0.08 6.36 -12.24
C THR A 159 -1.05 6.65 -11.25
N LEU A 160 -0.73 6.88 -9.97
CA LEU A 160 -1.73 7.17 -8.94
C LEU A 160 -2.63 8.36 -9.35
N SER A 161 -2.02 9.44 -9.87
CA SER A 161 -2.74 10.62 -10.34
C SER A 161 -3.67 10.30 -11.52
N ALA A 162 -3.22 9.53 -12.51
CA ALA A 162 -4.04 9.16 -13.66
C ALA A 162 -5.20 8.23 -13.25
N CYS A 163 -4.95 7.27 -12.37
CA CYS A 163 -6.00 6.42 -11.82
C CYS A 163 -7.04 7.27 -11.09
N ARG A 164 -6.63 8.18 -10.20
CA ARG A 164 -7.52 9.05 -9.42
C ARG A 164 -8.37 9.97 -10.32
N ALA A 165 -7.77 10.53 -11.36
CA ALA A 165 -8.47 11.40 -12.31
C ALA A 165 -9.67 10.70 -12.99
N ARG A 166 -9.58 9.39 -13.27
CA ARG A 166 -10.69 8.60 -13.85
C ARG A 166 -11.90 8.45 -12.92
N TYR A 167 -11.70 8.65 -11.62
CA TYR A 167 -12.75 8.64 -10.60
C TYR A 167 -13.12 10.05 -10.13
N GLU A 168 -12.65 11.10 -10.84
CA GLU A 168 -12.93 12.51 -10.52
C GLU A 168 -12.51 12.88 -9.08
N LEU A 169 -11.49 12.18 -8.53
CA LEU A 169 -10.95 12.46 -7.22
C LEU A 169 -10.05 13.71 -7.25
N PRO A 170 -10.01 14.50 -6.15
CA PRO A 170 -9.18 15.69 -6.06
C PRO A 170 -7.72 15.42 -6.39
N TYR A 171 -7.05 16.39 -7.02
CA TYR A 171 -5.61 16.33 -7.25
C TYR A 171 -4.86 16.58 -5.94
N TYR A 172 -3.82 15.78 -5.71
CA TYR A 172 -2.82 16.00 -4.67
C TYR A 172 -1.43 16.15 -5.30
N SER A 173 -0.56 16.96 -4.66
CA SER A 173 0.87 16.91 -4.99
C SER A 173 1.42 15.55 -4.58
N THR A 174 2.12 14.89 -5.48
CA THR A 174 2.71 13.57 -5.29
C THR A 174 4.05 13.64 -4.53
N HIS A 175 4.57 12.47 -4.17
CA HIS A 175 5.87 12.27 -3.51
C HIS A 175 5.93 12.79 -2.07
N HIS A 176 4.86 12.56 -1.33
CA HIS A 176 4.84 12.64 0.13
C HIS A 176 4.07 11.43 0.64
N ALA A 177 4.75 10.49 1.28
CA ALA A 177 4.22 9.17 1.61
C ALA A 177 2.83 9.20 2.28
N LEU A 178 2.57 10.12 3.22
CA LEU A 178 1.25 10.20 3.86
C LEU A 178 0.16 10.69 2.89
N THR A 179 0.48 11.65 2.03
CA THR A 179 -0.46 12.14 1.01
C THR A 179 -0.77 11.03 0.01
N ASP A 180 0.24 10.26 -0.41
CA ASP A 180 0.07 9.20 -1.40
C ASP A 180 -0.63 7.97 -0.80
N ALA A 181 -0.40 7.64 0.49
CA ALA A 181 -1.20 6.65 1.21
C ALA A 181 -2.68 7.05 1.32
N MET A 182 -2.97 8.33 1.63
CA MET A 182 -4.35 8.85 1.64
C MET A 182 -4.98 8.82 0.25
N ALA A 183 -4.25 9.28 -0.75
CA ALA A 183 -4.67 9.27 -2.16
C ALA A 183 -5.02 7.86 -2.64
N THR A 184 -4.21 6.87 -2.25
CA THR A 184 -4.42 5.46 -2.54
C THR A 184 -5.63 4.89 -1.78
N ALA A 185 -5.87 5.31 -0.53
CA ALA A 185 -7.05 4.91 0.23
C ALA A 185 -8.35 5.41 -0.41
N GLU A 186 -8.39 6.67 -0.84
CA GLU A 186 -9.54 7.25 -1.56
C GLU A 186 -9.76 6.52 -2.89
N LEU A 187 -8.68 6.22 -3.64
CA LEU A 187 -8.75 5.46 -4.89
C LEU A 187 -9.33 4.06 -4.65
N LEU A 188 -8.88 3.35 -3.61
CA LEU A 188 -9.42 2.03 -3.26
C LEU A 188 -10.93 2.09 -3.02
N LEU A 189 -11.39 3.08 -2.24
CA LEU A 189 -12.82 3.26 -1.96
C LEU A 189 -13.62 3.55 -3.23
N ALA A 190 -13.12 4.42 -4.11
CA ALA A 190 -13.73 4.73 -5.39
C ALA A 190 -13.80 3.49 -6.31
N GLN A 191 -12.72 2.71 -6.40
CA GLN A 191 -12.67 1.46 -7.15
C GLN A 191 -13.68 0.44 -6.60
N CYS A 192 -13.73 0.26 -5.28
CA CYS A 192 -14.71 -0.63 -4.64
C CYS A 192 -16.15 -0.20 -4.96
N HIS A 193 -16.44 1.09 -4.86
CA HIS A 193 -17.77 1.63 -5.18
C HIS A 193 -18.15 1.38 -6.65
N GLN A 194 -17.24 1.70 -7.57
CA GLN A 194 -17.44 1.52 -9.01
C GLN A 194 -17.67 0.05 -9.39
N ILE A 195 -16.91 -0.87 -8.80
CA ILE A 195 -17.03 -2.31 -9.09
C ILE A 195 -18.29 -2.90 -8.45
N SER A 196 -18.62 -2.49 -7.22
CA SER A 196 -19.79 -3.00 -6.48
C SER A 196 -21.11 -2.60 -7.11
N ARG A 197 -21.18 -1.41 -7.70
CA ARG A 197 -22.42 -0.82 -8.26
C ARG A 197 -23.59 -0.88 -7.27
N GLY A 198 -23.31 -0.62 -5.99
CA GLY A 198 -24.29 -0.68 -4.91
C GLY A 198 -24.67 -2.09 -4.44
N LYS A 199 -23.95 -3.13 -4.87
CA LYS A 199 -24.13 -4.53 -4.44
C LYS A 199 -22.98 -4.96 -3.52
N GLU A 200 -23.12 -6.13 -2.92
CA GLU A 200 -22.03 -6.80 -2.22
C GLU A 200 -20.83 -7.01 -3.15
N LEU A 201 -19.62 -6.72 -2.68
CA LEU A 201 -18.38 -6.88 -3.41
C LEU A 201 -17.50 -7.92 -2.73
N LYS A 202 -17.25 -9.07 -3.38
CA LYS A 202 -16.32 -10.06 -2.85
C LYS A 202 -14.87 -9.61 -3.04
N LEU A 203 -14.00 -9.88 -2.07
CA LEU A 203 -12.56 -9.63 -2.19
C LEU A 203 -11.94 -10.27 -3.43
N ALA A 204 -12.45 -11.40 -3.89
CA ALA A 204 -12.02 -12.04 -5.12
C ALA A 204 -12.13 -11.16 -6.38
N ALA A 205 -12.98 -10.14 -6.38
CA ALA A 205 -13.12 -9.21 -7.50
C ALA A 205 -11.97 -8.19 -7.57
N LEU A 206 -11.27 -7.97 -6.44
CA LEU A 206 -10.18 -7.01 -6.30
C LEU A 206 -8.78 -7.63 -6.49
N VAL A 207 -8.69 -8.95 -6.74
CA VAL A 207 -7.44 -9.71 -6.90
C VAL A 207 -7.18 -10.07 -8.36
#